data_3b7a0e09143481f2b3579fc44a678b49
#
_entry.id   3b7a0e09143481f2b3579fc44a678b49
#
_cell.length_a   1.000
_cell.length_b   1.000
_cell.length_c   1.000
_cell.angle_alpha   90.00
_cell.angle_beta   90.00
_cell.angle_gamma   90.00
#
_symmetry.space_group_name_H-M   'P 1'
#
loop_
_entity.id
_entity.type
_entity.pdbx_description
1 polymer ?
#
loop_
_entity_poly.entity_id
_entity_poly.type
_entity_poly.pdbx_seq_one_letter_code
_entity_poly.pdbx_strand_id
1 'polypeptide(L)'
;MLVICLYPVWAAAQLGLVGPEQLVRQVARAPALLPALPLKEARRTLDTARRQFQRGLPTGAQLYVVARGLNEAATPELLVVRVLSWRSPQLSGHIISTTPGTPAPIELPEGQVLDWLVLHPDGREEGNYLGKYWDLEERLTEEED
;
A
#
# COMPACT_ATOMS: atom_id res chain seq x y z
N MET A 1 30.75 18.47 -9.17
CA MET A 1 31.06 17.37 -8.26
C MET A 1 29.92 17.00 -7.34
N LEU A 2 29.07 17.92 -7.01
CA LEU A 2 27.89 17.65 -6.22
C LEU A 2 26.78 16.93 -7.00
N VAL A 3 26.90 16.91 -8.29
CA VAL A 3 25.89 16.32 -9.18
C VAL A 3 25.77 14.80 -9.01
N ILE A 4 26.84 14.15 -8.57
CA ILE A 4 26.89 12.70 -8.41
C ILE A 4 25.97 12.21 -7.29
N CYS A 5 25.78 13.02 -6.25
CA CYS A 5 24.95 12.64 -5.11
C CYS A 5 23.46 12.62 -5.42
N LEU A 6 23.02 13.28 -6.47
CA LEU A 6 21.62 13.32 -6.87
C LEU A 6 21.22 12.15 -7.76
N TYR A 7 22.20 11.48 -8.35
CA TYR A 7 21.95 10.42 -9.30
C TYR A 7 21.18 9.23 -8.75
N PRO A 8 21.52 8.68 -7.59
CA PRO A 8 20.83 7.51 -7.08
C PRO A 8 19.34 7.76 -6.78
N VAL A 9 19.04 8.94 -6.26
CA VAL A 9 17.65 9.29 -5.94
C VAL A 9 16.84 9.45 -7.22
N TRP A 10 17.44 10.05 -8.22
CA TRP A 10 16.80 10.28 -9.50
C TRP A 10 16.57 8.97 -10.25
N ALA A 11 17.56 8.08 -10.23
CA ALA A 11 17.47 6.78 -10.88
C ALA A 11 16.37 5.92 -10.23
N ALA A 12 16.25 5.94 -8.91
CA ALA A 12 15.22 5.19 -8.20
C ALA A 12 13.82 5.65 -8.60
N ALA A 13 13.62 6.97 -8.71
CA ALA A 13 12.34 7.53 -9.13
C ALA A 13 11.98 7.12 -10.55
N GLN A 14 12.97 7.08 -11.43
CA GLN A 14 12.75 6.74 -12.84
C GLN A 14 12.50 5.26 -13.07
N LEU A 15 12.96 4.40 -12.19
CA LEU A 15 12.74 2.97 -12.32
C LEU A 15 11.31 2.55 -11.96
N GLY A 16 10.46 3.49 -11.62
CA GLY A 16 9.08 3.20 -11.29
C GLY A 16 8.93 2.53 -9.93
N LEU A 17 9.95 2.62 -9.08
CA LEU A 17 9.90 2.09 -7.73
C LEU A 17 9.13 3.05 -6.83
N VAL A 18 7.90 3.32 -7.22
CA VAL A 18 7.05 4.29 -6.54
C VAL A 18 6.05 3.63 -5.60
N GLY A 19 6.05 2.28 -5.62
CA GLY A 19 5.31 1.49 -4.66
C GLY A 19 3.89 1.95 -4.35
N PRO A 20 3.70 2.81 -3.33
CA PRO A 20 2.36 3.14 -2.89
C PRO A 20 1.54 3.94 -3.90
N GLU A 21 2.16 4.71 -4.79
CA GLU A 21 1.43 5.48 -5.79
C GLU A 21 0.74 4.58 -6.80
N GLN A 22 1.42 3.51 -7.22
CA GLN A 22 0.82 2.51 -8.10
C GLN A 22 -0.40 1.88 -7.44
N LEU A 23 -0.25 1.49 -6.18
CA LEU A 23 -1.32 0.88 -5.41
C LEU A 23 -2.51 1.84 -5.25
N VAL A 24 -2.24 3.11 -5.00
CA VAL A 24 -3.30 4.14 -4.89
C VAL A 24 -4.11 4.21 -6.19
N ARG A 25 -3.44 4.19 -7.34
CA ARG A 25 -4.13 4.22 -8.63
C ARG A 25 -4.94 2.96 -8.87
N GLN A 26 -4.39 1.81 -8.52
CA GLN A 26 -5.09 0.53 -8.67
C GLN A 26 -6.34 0.49 -7.80
N VAL A 27 -6.23 0.94 -6.55
CA VAL A 27 -7.34 0.99 -5.60
C VAL A 27 -8.43 1.92 -6.10
N ALA A 28 -8.07 3.06 -6.68
CA ALA A 28 -9.03 4.03 -7.22
C ALA A 28 -9.85 3.45 -8.38
N ARG A 29 -9.31 2.48 -9.11
CA ARG A 29 -9.98 1.84 -10.26
C ARG A 29 -10.60 0.50 -9.90
N ALA A 30 -10.50 0.09 -8.63
CA ALA A 30 -10.96 -1.23 -8.22
C ALA A 30 -12.47 -1.37 -8.40
N PRO A 31 -12.94 -2.56 -8.85
CA PRO A 31 -14.37 -2.81 -8.93
C PRO A 31 -14.98 -2.91 -7.53
N ALA A 32 -16.30 -2.75 -7.46
CA ALA A 32 -17.02 -2.83 -6.20
C ALA A 32 -16.83 -4.19 -5.51
N LEU A 33 -16.73 -5.26 -6.29
CA LEU A 33 -16.47 -6.60 -5.78
C LEU A 33 -14.99 -6.91 -5.94
N LEU A 34 -14.30 -7.07 -4.83
CA LEU A 34 -12.88 -7.37 -4.83
C LEU A 34 -12.62 -8.86 -5.02
N PRO A 35 -11.48 -9.23 -5.61
CA PRO A 35 -11.15 -10.64 -5.82
C PRO A 35 -10.96 -11.37 -4.48
N ALA A 36 -11.58 -12.53 -4.35
CA ALA A 36 -11.63 -13.26 -3.07
C ALA A 36 -10.28 -13.86 -2.66
N LEU A 37 -9.52 -14.40 -3.62
CA LEU A 37 -8.28 -15.11 -3.30
C LEU A 37 -7.21 -14.19 -2.71
N PRO A 38 -6.89 -13.03 -3.32
CA PRO A 38 -5.90 -12.15 -2.70
C PRO A 38 -6.34 -11.61 -1.35
N LEU A 39 -7.64 -11.37 -1.14
CA LEU A 39 -8.14 -10.95 0.16
C LEU A 39 -7.93 -12.03 1.22
N LYS A 40 -8.16 -13.28 0.85
CA LYS A 40 -7.96 -14.41 1.74
C LYS A 40 -6.49 -14.55 2.16
N GLU A 41 -5.58 -14.42 1.20
CA GLU A 41 -4.15 -14.48 1.46
C GLU A 41 -3.69 -13.32 2.34
N ALA A 42 -4.18 -12.13 2.07
CA ALA A 42 -3.86 -10.97 2.88
C ALA A 42 -4.31 -11.17 4.34
N ARG A 43 -5.52 -11.67 4.52
CA ARG A 43 -6.06 -11.93 5.86
C ARG A 43 -5.26 -13.00 6.59
N ARG A 44 -4.88 -14.06 5.89
CA ARG A 44 -4.09 -15.14 6.46
C ARG A 44 -2.73 -14.68 6.96
N THR A 45 -2.15 -13.67 6.31
CA THR A 45 -0.79 -13.20 6.60
C THR A 45 -0.75 -11.88 7.35
N LEU A 46 -1.90 -11.29 7.67
CA LEU A 46 -1.95 -9.99 8.33
C LEU A 46 -1.25 -9.98 9.69
N ASP A 47 -1.39 -11.07 10.42
CA ASP A 47 -0.75 -11.21 11.73
C ASP A 47 0.78 -11.18 11.60
N THR A 48 1.32 -11.77 10.55
CA THR A 48 2.75 -11.71 10.25
C THR A 48 3.19 -10.26 10.02
N ALA A 49 2.43 -9.51 9.24
CA ALA A 49 2.72 -8.10 8.97
C ALA A 49 2.69 -7.28 10.25
N ARG A 50 1.70 -7.51 11.10
CA ARG A 50 1.59 -6.83 12.39
C ARG A 50 2.82 -7.08 13.25
N ARG A 51 3.22 -8.34 13.37
CA ARG A 51 4.39 -8.69 14.19
C ARG A 51 5.68 -8.10 13.64
N GLN A 52 5.86 -8.10 12.32
CA GLN A 52 7.00 -7.44 11.68
C GLN A 52 7.04 -5.97 12.04
N PHE A 53 5.91 -5.29 11.92
CA PHE A 53 5.83 -3.87 12.19
C PHE A 53 6.13 -3.56 13.66
N GLN A 54 5.55 -4.35 14.57
CA GLN A 54 5.73 -4.12 16.01
C GLN A 54 7.15 -4.40 16.50
N ARG A 55 7.87 -5.31 15.84
CA ARG A 55 9.29 -5.56 16.15
C ARG A 55 10.21 -4.50 15.55
N GLY A 56 9.71 -3.70 14.65
CA GLY A 56 10.49 -2.72 13.90
C GLY A 56 10.89 -3.23 12.52
N LEU A 57 10.49 -2.49 11.50
CA LEU A 57 10.86 -2.82 10.12
C LEU A 57 12.33 -2.51 9.89
N PRO A 58 12.98 -3.18 8.91
CA PRO A 58 14.34 -2.80 8.51
C PRO A 58 14.42 -1.32 8.12
N THR A 59 15.60 -0.74 8.27
CA THR A 59 15.83 0.67 7.97
C THR A 59 15.34 1.04 6.58
N GLY A 60 14.50 2.05 6.49
CA GLY A 60 13.97 2.55 5.23
C GLY A 60 12.74 1.81 4.72
N ALA A 61 12.37 0.68 5.32
CA ALA A 61 11.15 -0.03 4.94
C ALA A 61 9.93 0.63 5.56
N GLN A 62 8.80 0.58 4.86
CA GLN A 62 7.56 1.19 5.31
C GLN A 62 6.40 0.21 5.11
N LEU A 63 5.42 0.28 6.00
CA LEU A 63 4.21 -0.53 5.92
C LEU A 63 3.04 0.33 5.44
N TYR A 64 2.35 -0.18 4.43
CA TYR A 64 1.11 0.39 3.94
C TYR A 64 0.01 -0.66 4.07
N VAL A 65 -1.23 -0.21 4.28
CA VAL A 65 -2.38 -1.10 4.27
C VAL A 65 -3.44 -0.55 3.32
N VAL A 66 -4.21 -1.45 2.73
CA VAL A 66 -5.44 -1.11 2.01
C VAL A 66 -6.57 -1.39 2.98
N ALA A 67 -7.42 -0.42 3.20
CA ALA A 67 -8.49 -0.53 4.18
C ALA A 67 -9.78 0.08 3.65
N ARG A 68 -10.91 -0.38 4.19
CA ARG A 68 -12.20 0.26 3.95
C ARG A 68 -12.33 1.43 4.90
N GLY A 69 -12.75 2.57 4.36
CA GLY A 69 -12.98 3.76 5.17
C GLY A 69 -14.08 4.60 4.58
N LEU A 70 -14.34 5.72 5.20
CA LEU A 70 -15.30 6.69 4.69
C LEU A 70 -14.52 7.90 4.17
N ASN A 71 -14.91 8.39 3.00
CA ASN A 71 -14.34 9.62 2.48
C ASN A 71 -15.03 10.83 3.15
N GLU A 72 -14.66 12.04 2.73
CA GLU A 72 -15.21 13.27 3.30
C GLU A 72 -16.73 13.39 3.15
N ALA A 73 -17.30 12.74 2.15
CA ALA A 73 -18.74 12.70 1.91
C ALA A 73 -19.43 11.56 2.66
N ALA A 74 -18.72 10.87 3.57
CA ALA A 74 -19.18 9.71 4.32
C ALA A 74 -19.58 8.53 3.44
N THR A 75 -19.00 8.46 2.24
CA THR A 75 -19.21 7.34 1.31
C THR A 75 -18.09 6.33 1.50
N PRO A 76 -18.40 5.02 1.55
CA PRO A 76 -17.37 4.01 1.67
C PRO A 76 -16.42 4.02 0.48
N GLU A 77 -15.12 3.93 0.75
CA GLU A 77 -14.10 3.80 -0.29
C GLU A 77 -12.91 3.03 0.23
N LEU A 78 -12.07 2.58 -0.69
CA LEU A 78 -10.81 1.94 -0.35
C LEU A 78 -9.75 3.02 -0.15
N LEU A 79 -8.98 2.89 0.92
CA LEU A 79 -7.92 3.82 1.28
C LEU A 79 -6.59 3.08 1.32
N VAL A 80 -5.52 3.76 0.90
CA VAL A 80 -4.16 3.30 1.13
C VAL A 80 -3.59 4.15 2.26
N VAL A 81 -3.14 3.50 3.33
CA VAL A 81 -2.68 4.17 4.54
C VAL A 81 -1.24 3.77 4.84
N ARG A 82 -0.36 4.75 5.01
CA ARG A 82 0.97 4.49 5.54
C ARG A 82 0.85 4.36 7.06
N VAL A 83 1.19 3.20 7.59
CA VAL A 83 1.03 2.91 9.00
C VAL A 83 2.16 3.54 9.81
N LEU A 84 1.82 4.32 10.81
CA LEU A 84 2.76 4.95 11.72
C LEU A 84 2.76 4.29 13.09
N SER A 85 1.62 3.72 13.50
CA SER A 85 1.47 3.06 14.78
C SER A 85 0.47 1.92 14.65
N TRP A 86 0.77 0.82 15.29
CA TRP A 86 -0.15 -0.33 15.33
C TRP A 86 -0.23 -0.87 16.74
N ARG A 87 -1.30 -0.50 17.42
CA ARG A 87 -1.60 -0.95 18.79
C ARG A 87 -2.93 -1.66 18.74
N SER A 88 -2.87 -2.99 18.60
CA SER A 88 -4.08 -3.79 18.45
C SER A 88 -5.13 -3.46 19.49
N PRO A 89 -6.40 -3.28 19.09
CA PRO A 89 -6.94 -3.57 17.76
C PRO A 89 -6.96 -2.36 16.79
N GLN A 90 -6.15 -1.33 17.01
CA GLN A 90 -6.18 -0.09 16.24
C GLN A 90 -4.86 0.15 15.50
N LEU A 91 -4.97 0.74 14.30
CA LEU A 91 -3.83 1.29 13.56
C LEU A 91 -4.04 2.77 13.38
N SER A 92 -2.94 3.50 13.27
CA SER A 92 -2.99 4.91 12.88
C SER A 92 -1.92 5.19 11.84
N GLY A 93 -2.16 6.19 11.02
CA GLY A 93 -1.23 6.56 9.98
C GLY A 93 -1.74 7.70 9.14
N HIS A 94 -1.23 7.78 7.92
CA HIS A 94 -1.61 8.82 6.97
C HIS A 94 -2.18 8.21 5.70
N ILE A 95 -3.29 8.76 5.22
CA ILE A 95 -3.87 8.37 3.93
C ILE A 95 -2.94 8.87 2.83
N ILE A 96 -2.56 7.98 1.92
CA ILE A 96 -1.73 8.30 0.78
C ILE A 96 -2.64 8.65 -0.40
N SER A 97 -2.35 9.78 -1.03
CA SER A 97 -3.14 10.26 -2.16
C SER A 97 -2.21 10.67 -3.30
N THR A 98 -2.70 10.59 -4.52
CA THR A 98 -1.99 11.12 -5.67
C THR A 98 -2.17 12.62 -5.83
N THR A 99 -3.12 13.19 -5.08
CA THR A 99 -3.36 14.64 -5.09
C THR A 99 -2.36 15.32 -4.18
N PRO A 100 -1.67 16.38 -4.64
CA PRO A 100 -0.74 17.12 -3.78
C PRO A 100 -1.45 17.71 -2.56
N GLY A 101 -0.74 17.72 -1.45
CA GLY A 101 -1.25 18.27 -0.20
C GLY A 101 -0.69 17.55 1.00
N THR A 102 -1.11 17.98 2.18
CA THR A 102 -0.73 17.35 3.43
C THR A 102 -1.46 16.02 3.57
N PRO A 103 -0.75 14.91 3.83
CA PRO A 103 -1.43 13.63 4.06
C PRO A 103 -2.39 13.71 5.23
N ALA A 104 -3.57 13.15 5.07
CA ALA A 104 -4.60 13.18 6.10
C ALA A 104 -4.35 12.09 7.13
N PRO A 105 -4.34 12.42 8.44
CA PRO A 105 -4.22 11.41 9.47
C PRO A 105 -5.50 10.58 9.57
N ILE A 106 -5.33 9.32 9.93
CA ILE A 106 -6.46 8.41 10.11
C ILE A 106 -6.13 7.40 11.22
N GLU A 107 -7.17 7.01 11.93
CA GLU A 107 -7.13 5.88 12.85
C GLU A 107 -8.21 4.90 12.41
N LEU A 108 -7.87 3.61 12.36
CA LEU A 108 -8.82 2.60 11.90
C LEU A 108 -8.63 1.29 12.66
N PRO A 109 -9.72 0.51 12.80
CA PRO A 109 -9.62 -0.81 13.43
C PRO A 109 -9.00 -1.84 12.48
N GLU A 110 -8.27 -2.79 13.05
CA GLU A 110 -7.66 -3.88 12.29
C GLU A 110 -8.64 -4.61 11.37
N GLY A 111 -9.89 -4.73 11.81
CA GLY A 111 -10.92 -5.42 11.03
C GLY A 111 -11.26 -4.77 9.70
N GLN A 112 -10.86 -3.52 9.50
CA GLN A 112 -11.08 -2.82 8.24
C GLN A 112 -9.95 -3.02 7.25
N VAL A 113 -8.84 -3.64 7.66
CA VAL A 113 -7.69 -3.86 6.78
C VAL A 113 -7.97 -5.02 5.86
N LEU A 114 -7.79 -4.79 4.55
CA LEU A 114 -8.03 -5.77 3.50
C LEU A 114 -6.75 -6.36 2.94
N ASP A 115 -5.68 -5.57 2.91
CA ASP A 115 -4.39 -6.00 2.37
C ASP A 115 -3.28 -5.17 3.02
N TRP A 116 -2.06 -5.63 2.88
CA TRP A 116 -0.90 -4.96 3.45
C TRP A 116 0.28 -5.04 2.48
N LEU A 117 1.19 -4.07 2.59
CA LEU A 117 2.39 -3.96 1.76
C LEU A 117 3.54 -3.46 2.62
N VAL A 118 4.61 -4.25 2.72
CA VAL A 118 5.89 -3.75 3.24
C VAL A 118 6.75 -3.44 2.03
N LEU A 119 7.12 -2.18 1.90
CA LEU A 119 7.95 -1.71 0.79
C LEU A 119 9.35 -1.40 1.31
N HIS A 120 10.34 -2.06 0.73
CA HIS A 120 11.75 -1.88 1.06
C HIS A 120 12.38 -0.81 0.19
N PRO A 121 13.50 -0.18 0.65
CA PRO A 121 14.14 0.89 -0.13
C PRO A 121 14.63 0.46 -1.51
N ASP A 122 14.93 -0.83 -1.69
CA ASP A 122 15.38 -1.39 -2.97
C ASP A 122 14.22 -1.70 -3.92
N GLY A 123 12.99 -1.39 -3.52
CA GLY A 123 11.79 -1.65 -4.30
C GLY A 123 11.16 -3.02 -4.06
N ARG A 124 11.81 -3.86 -3.27
CA ARG A 124 11.25 -5.18 -2.94
C ARG A 124 9.99 -5.02 -2.10
N GLU A 125 8.97 -5.81 -2.43
CA GLU A 125 7.68 -5.78 -1.76
C GLU A 125 7.37 -7.09 -1.06
N GLU A 126 6.76 -7.00 0.13
CA GLU A 126 6.17 -8.15 0.80
C GLU A 126 4.67 -7.87 0.95
N GLY A 127 3.86 -8.90 0.80
CA GLY A 127 2.41 -8.72 0.78
C GLY A 127 1.93 -8.20 -0.56
N ASN A 128 1.08 -7.18 -0.52
CA ASN A 128 0.52 -6.54 -1.71
C ASN A 128 -0.22 -7.53 -2.63
N TYR A 129 -1.08 -8.33 -2.02
CA TYR A 129 -1.78 -9.39 -2.75
C TYR A 129 -2.77 -8.83 -3.77
N LEU A 130 -3.48 -7.77 -3.43
CA LEU A 130 -4.39 -7.10 -4.36
C LEU A 130 -3.63 -6.47 -5.52
N GLY A 131 -2.55 -5.74 -5.23
CA GLY A 131 -1.75 -5.11 -6.27
C GLY A 131 -1.16 -6.11 -7.24
N LYS A 132 -0.62 -7.20 -6.72
CA LYS A 132 -0.06 -8.28 -7.56
C LYS A 132 -1.12 -8.93 -8.44
N TYR A 133 -2.31 -9.12 -7.89
CA TYR A 133 -3.44 -9.67 -8.64
C TYR A 133 -3.83 -8.74 -9.80
N TRP A 134 -3.98 -7.46 -9.50
CA TRP A 134 -4.34 -6.48 -10.54
C TRP A 134 -3.25 -6.33 -11.60
N ASP A 135 -1.98 -6.37 -11.20
CA ASP A 135 -0.85 -6.34 -12.14
C ASP A 135 -0.93 -7.54 -13.09
N LEU A 136 -1.23 -8.71 -12.57
CA LEU A 136 -1.35 -9.91 -13.38
C LEU A 136 -2.53 -9.81 -14.35
N GLU A 137 -3.68 -9.34 -13.89
CA GLU A 137 -4.84 -9.15 -14.75
C GLU A 137 -4.53 -8.17 -15.89
N GLU A 138 -3.85 -7.09 -15.58
CA GLU A 138 -3.49 -6.08 -16.57
C GLU A 138 -2.58 -6.67 -17.64
N ARG A 139 -1.58 -7.46 -17.24
CA ARG A 139 -0.70 -8.13 -18.19
C ARG A 139 -1.42 -9.12 -19.08
N LEU A 140 -2.33 -9.89 -18.51
CA LEU A 140 -3.10 -10.86 -19.29
C LEU A 140 -4.00 -10.16 -20.31
N THR A 141 -4.59 -9.04 -19.95
CA THR A 141 -5.41 -8.24 -20.86
C THR A 141 -4.56 -7.68 -22.01
N GLU A 142 -3.34 -7.24 -21.72
CA GLU A 142 -2.43 -6.73 -22.74
C GLU A 142 -2.00 -7.81 -23.71
N GLU A 143 -1.79 -9.04 -23.23
CA GLU A 143 -1.41 -10.17 -24.07
C GLU A 143 -2.52 -10.64 -25.01
N GLU A 144 -3.78 -10.40 -24.64
CA GLU A 144 -4.93 -10.75 -25.48
C GLU A 144 -5.12 -9.77 -26.64
N ASP A 145 -4.60 -8.59 -26.53
CA ASP A 145 -4.66 -7.56 -27.55
C ASP A 145 -3.47 -7.68 -28.52
#